data_34b1dd934c8115f7cba247c621f2342d
#
_entry.id   34b1dd934c8115f7cba247c621f2342d
#
_cell.length_a   1.000
_cell.length_b   1.000
_cell.length_c   1.000
_cell.angle_alpha   90.00
_cell.angle_beta   90.00
_cell.angle_gamma   90.00
#
_symmetry.space_group_name_H-M   'P 1'
#
loop_
_entity.id
_entity.type
_entity.pdbx_description
1 polymer ?
#
loop_
_entity_poly.entity_id
_entity_poly.type
_entity_poly.pdbx_seq_one_letter_code
_entity_poly.pdbx_strand_id
1 'polypeptide(L)'
;MFELQKGAVRLGQWLVFESLDLSVEAGEIVSILGPSGCGKTTLLRTCCGLERLEEGVRILDDEELQNATIHPDITMLFQQPVLYPHLNVSQNMALGAGTNVSKTQKKERIQEVLDAIGLEGFELRGVAGLSGGEAQRVAFGRALMQEPKVMMLDEPFASVDVKRRLALAAMTRTHLKNRNITALHVTHDLDEAKTLSDRIIHWKDLAVGSQGRGESVDE
;
A
#
# COMPACT_ATOMS: atom_id res chain seq x y z
N MET A 1 1.58 16.29 0.47
CA MET A 1 1.68 15.88 -0.95
C MET A 1 2.84 14.92 -1.11
N PHE A 2 2.70 13.89 -1.96
CA PHE A 2 3.80 12.97 -2.31
C PHE A 2 4.11 13.05 -3.79
N GLU A 3 5.40 13.10 -4.15
CA GLU A 3 5.84 13.14 -5.54
C GLU A 3 6.99 12.16 -5.81
N LEU A 4 7.00 11.64 -7.04
CA LEU A 4 8.15 11.02 -7.67
C LEU A 4 8.45 11.83 -8.94
N GLN A 5 9.65 12.42 -9.04
CA GLN A 5 10.05 13.25 -10.16
C GLN A 5 11.18 12.57 -10.95
N LYS A 6 10.96 12.41 -12.26
CA LYS A 6 11.91 11.81 -13.22
C LYS A 6 12.45 10.45 -12.76
N GLY A 7 11.59 9.65 -12.13
CA GLY A 7 11.99 8.35 -11.58
C GLY A 7 12.43 7.37 -12.66
N ALA A 8 13.57 6.70 -12.44
CA ALA A 8 14.01 5.57 -13.25
C ALA A 8 14.46 4.41 -12.37
N VAL A 9 14.07 3.19 -12.75
CA VAL A 9 14.43 1.96 -12.02
C VAL A 9 14.76 0.84 -12.99
N ARG A 10 15.88 0.14 -12.71
CA ARG A 10 16.25 -1.13 -13.31
C ARG A 10 16.32 -2.23 -12.27
N LEU A 11 15.91 -3.42 -12.67
CA LEU A 11 16.10 -4.65 -11.91
C LEU A 11 17.06 -5.57 -12.72
N GLY A 12 18.34 -5.56 -12.36
CA GLY A 12 19.39 -6.16 -13.16
C GLY A 12 19.52 -5.45 -14.49
N GLN A 13 19.27 -6.18 -15.61
CA GLN A 13 19.31 -5.61 -16.97
C GLN A 13 17.96 -5.04 -17.45
N TRP A 14 16.89 -5.23 -16.68
CA TRP A 14 15.54 -4.86 -17.08
C TRP A 14 15.19 -3.45 -16.65
N LEU A 15 14.91 -2.58 -17.61
CA LEU A 15 14.33 -1.26 -17.36
C LEU A 15 12.85 -1.44 -17.00
N VAL A 16 12.47 -1.07 -15.77
CA VAL A 16 11.08 -1.17 -15.30
C VAL A 16 10.30 0.07 -15.70
N PHE A 17 10.86 1.24 -15.44
CA PHE A 17 10.35 2.53 -15.90
C PHE A 17 11.49 3.56 -15.95
N GLU A 18 11.27 4.61 -16.73
CA GLU A 18 12.21 5.68 -16.99
C GLU A 18 11.47 7.01 -17.09
N SER A 19 12.08 8.09 -16.59
CA SER A 19 11.52 9.44 -16.60
C SER A 19 10.07 9.54 -16.10
N LEU A 20 9.72 8.72 -15.09
CA LEU A 20 8.36 8.66 -14.55
C LEU A 20 8.11 9.80 -13.58
N ASP A 21 7.09 10.60 -13.87
CA ASP A 21 6.58 11.63 -12.97
C ASP A 21 5.22 11.22 -12.41
N LEU A 22 5.06 11.33 -11.09
CA LEU A 22 3.84 11.02 -10.39
C LEU A 22 3.66 11.99 -9.22
N SER A 23 2.48 12.58 -9.11
CA SER A 23 2.09 13.39 -7.95
C SER A 23 0.78 12.91 -7.36
N VAL A 24 0.70 12.92 -6.03
CA VAL A 24 -0.50 12.56 -5.25
C VAL A 24 -0.71 13.64 -4.20
N GLU A 25 -1.83 14.34 -4.29
CA GLU A 25 -2.17 15.42 -3.36
C GLU A 25 -2.42 14.90 -1.95
N ALA A 26 -2.32 15.79 -0.96
CA ALA A 26 -2.59 15.41 0.43
C ALA A 26 -4.04 14.91 0.59
N GLY A 27 -4.19 13.68 1.16
CA GLY A 27 -5.48 13.03 1.31
C GLY A 27 -6.12 12.53 0.01
N GLU A 28 -5.43 12.64 -1.15
CA GLU A 28 -5.85 12.01 -2.41
C GLU A 28 -5.53 10.52 -2.40
N ILE A 29 -6.42 9.73 -3.01
CA ILE A 29 -6.21 8.31 -3.28
C ILE A 29 -6.09 8.14 -4.80
N VAL A 30 -4.92 7.74 -5.28
CA VAL A 30 -4.65 7.49 -6.70
C VAL A 30 -4.50 6.00 -6.93
N SER A 31 -5.24 5.45 -7.90
CA SER A 31 -5.03 4.08 -8.36
C SER A 31 -4.26 4.04 -9.66
N ILE A 32 -3.25 3.16 -9.74
CA ILE A 32 -2.55 2.83 -10.97
C ILE A 32 -3.07 1.49 -11.48
N LEU A 33 -3.70 1.52 -12.65
CA LEU A 33 -4.30 0.36 -13.30
C LEU A 33 -3.38 -0.16 -14.40
N GLY A 34 -3.08 -1.46 -14.37
CA GLY A 34 -2.26 -2.08 -15.41
C GLY A 34 -2.16 -3.60 -15.25
N PRO A 35 -1.67 -4.32 -16.29
CA PRO A 35 -1.54 -5.76 -16.25
C PRO A 35 -0.53 -6.24 -15.18
N SER A 36 -0.60 -7.52 -14.82
CA SER A 36 0.39 -8.12 -13.92
C SER A 36 1.78 -8.10 -14.56
N GLY A 37 2.81 -7.87 -13.75
CA GLY A 37 4.20 -7.87 -14.20
C GLY A 37 4.68 -6.60 -14.94
N CYS A 38 3.84 -5.58 -15.14
CA CYS A 38 4.25 -4.35 -15.83
C CYS A 38 5.16 -3.42 -15.00
N GLY A 39 5.32 -3.62 -13.68
CA GLY A 39 6.20 -2.82 -12.83
C GLY A 39 5.52 -2.06 -11.70
N LYS A 40 4.19 -2.19 -11.51
CA LYS A 40 3.42 -1.48 -10.47
C LYS A 40 3.96 -1.69 -9.05
N THR A 41 4.21 -2.94 -8.66
CA THR A 41 4.81 -3.28 -7.36
C THR A 41 6.19 -2.64 -7.20
N THR A 42 7.01 -2.64 -8.25
CA THR A 42 8.32 -1.98 -8.22
C THR A 42 8.18 -0.49 -8.01
N LEU A 43 7.23 0.16 -8.68
CA LEU A 43 6.93 1.58 -8.46
C LEU A 43 6.54 1.86 -7.00
N LEU A 44 5.60 1.08 -6.42
CA LEU A 44 5.24 1.25 -5.01
C LEU A 44 6.42 1.04 -4.06
N ARG A 45 7.23 0.00 -4.30
CA ARG A 45 8.43 -0.28 -3.50
C ARG A 45 9.42 0.87 -3.60
N THR A 46 9.61 1.45 -4.79
CA THR A 46 10.44 2.63 -5.00
C THR A 46 9.88 3.84 -4.24
N CYS A 47 8.58 4.11 -4.36
CA CYS A 47 7.92 5.20 -3.62
C CYS A 47 8.05 5.03 -2.10
N CYS A 48 8.02 3.79 -1.60
CA CYS A 48 8.20 3.48 -0.18
C CYS A 48 9.67 3.52 0.29
N GLY A 49 10.63 3.53 -0.64
CA GLY A 49 12.07 3.48 -0.33
C GLY A 49 12.62 2.07 -0.11
N LEU A 50 11.87 1.05 -0.52
CA LEU A 50 12.29 -0.36 -0.50
C LEU A 50 13.06 -0.77 -1.75
N GLU A 51 12.97 0.03 -2.81
CA GLU A 51 13.72 -0.14 -4.06
C GLU A 51 14.46 1.14 -4.38
N ARG A 52 15.64 1.00 -4.98
CA ARG A 52 16.52 2.14 -5.29
C ARG A 52 16.13 2.78 -6.62
N LEU A 53 16.03 4.12 -6.64
CA LEU A 53 16.03 4.90 -7.86
C LEU A 53 17.45 4.93 -8.46
N GLU A 54 17.55 4.71 -9.77
CA GLU A 54 18.76 5.04 -10.53
C GLU A 54 18.84 6.53 -10.80
N GLU A 55 17.69 7.12 -11.17
CA GLU A 55 17.53 8.55 -11.42
C GLU A 55 16.23 9.06 -10.80
N GLY A 56 16.14 10.36 -10.60
CA GLY A 56 14.97 11.01 -10.03
C GLY A 56 14.98 11.10 -8.51
N VAL A 57 13.96 11.72 -7.97
CA VAL A 57 13.81 12.00 -6.54
C VAL A 57 12.39 11.72 -6.06
N ARG A 58 12.28 11.32 -4.79
CA ARG A 58 11.00 11.21 -4.05
C ARG A 58 10.88 12.44 -3.15
N ILE A 59 9.71 13.04 -3.11
CA ILE A 59 9.43 14.23 -2.30
C ILE A 59 8.19 13.96 -1.44
N LEU A 60 8.25 14.33 -0.17
CA LEU A 60 7.11 14.31 0.74
C LEU A 60 7.01 15.67 1.45
N ASP A 61 5.89 16.35 1.27
CA ASP A 61 5.64 17.67 1.87
C ASP A 61 6.80 18.66 1.61
N ASP A 62 7.23 18.77 0.34
CA ASP A 62 8.32 19.61 -0.16
C ASP A 62 9.75 19.21 0.31
N GLU A 63 9.89 18.10 1.05
CA GLU A 63 11.18 17.57 1.48
C GLU A 63 11.62 16.40 0.60
N GLU A 64 12.84 16.47 0.06
CA GLU A 64 13.45 15.38 -0.70
C GLU A 64 13.81 14.22 0.22
N LEU A 65 13.35 13.02 -0.11
CA LEU A 65 13.62 11.80 0.64
C LEU A 65 14.92 11.13 0.18
N GLN A 66 15.69 10.64 1.14
CA GLN A 66 16.88 9.85 0.83
C GLN A 66 16.54 8.62 -0.01
N ASN A 67 17.32 8.40 -1.08
CA ASN A 67 17.15 7.24 -1.94
C ASN A 67 17.33 5.92 -1.18
N ALA A 68 16.50 4.93 -1.47
CA ALA A 68 16.49 3.61 -0.84
C ALA A 68 16.41 3.66 0.71
N THR A 69 15.68 4.63 1.25
CA THR A 69 15.46 4.78 2.70
C THR A 69 13.97 4.85 2.99
N ILE A 70 13.50 4.00 3.90
CA ILE A 70 12.10 3.99 4.34
C ILE A 70 11.86 5.22 5.21
N HIS A 71 10.84 6.01 4.86
CA HIS A 71 10.41 7.16 5.67
C HIS A 71 9.34 6.72 6.67
N PRO A 72 9.36 7.17 7.95
CA PRO A 72 8.40 6.77 8.98
C PRO A 72 6.94 7.11 8.64
N ASP A 73 6.71 8.19 7.89
CA ASP A 73 5.37 8.63 7.48
C ASP A 73 4.85 7.89 6.24
N ILE A 74 5.62 6.98 5.65
CA ILE A 74 5.22 6.18 4.50
C ILE A 74 5.14 4.71 4.91
N THR A 75 4.00 4.08 4.70
CA THR A 75 3.82 2.65 4.96
C THR A 75 3.36 1.90 3.71
N MET A 76 3.61 0.60 3.68
CA MET A 76 3.21 -0.25 2.56
C MET A 76 2.37 -1.43 3.06
N LEU A 77 1.22 -1.63 2.42
CA LEU A 77 0.41 -2.84 2.53
C LEU A 77 0.71 -3.73 1.33
N PHE A 78 1.30 -4.88 1.60
CA PHE A 78 1.70 -5.84 0.57
C PHE A 78 0.53 -6.69 0.09
N GLN A 79 0.63 -7.23 -1.10
CA GLN A 79 -0.34 -8.14 -1.72
C GLN A 79 -0.66 -9.34 -0.82
N GLN A 80 0.36 -9.94 -0.21
CA GLN A 80 0.19 -10.97 0.81
C GLN A 80 0.33 -10.35 2.21
N PRO A 81 -0.60 -10.63 3.14
CA PRO A 81 -0.51 -10.10 4.48
C PRO A 81 0.71 -10.69 5.21
N VAL A 82 1.70 -9.86 5.50
CA VAL A 82 2.87 -10.26 6.28
C VAL A 82 2.55 -10.12 7.75
N LEU A 83 2.03 -11.20 8.37
CA LEU A 83 1.75 -11.26 9.81
C LEU A 83 2.75 -12.15 10.50
N TYR A 84 3.07 -11.83 11.76
CA TYR A 84 3.94 -12.66 12.60
C TYR A 84 3.15 -13.82 13.18
N PRO A 85 3.43 -15.08 12.80
CA PRO A 85 2.55 -16.23 13.12
C PRO A 85 2.54 -16.60 14.59
N HIS A 86 3.57 -16.22 15.35
CA HIS A 86 3.70 -16.46 16.78
C HIS A 86 3.02 -15.38 17.66
N LEU A 87 2.48 -14.34 17.04
CA LEU A 87 1.76 -13.25 17.70
C LEU A 87 0.27 -13.36 17.41
N ASN A 88 -0.56 -12.96 18.38
CA ASN A 88 -2.00 -12.80 18.16
C ASN A 88 -2.31 -11.51 17.37
N VAL A 89 -3.58 -11.27 17.05
CA VAL A 89 -4.04 -10.10 16.30
C VAL A 89 -3.63 -8.79 16.98
N SER A 90 -3.92 -8.63 18.27
CA SER A 90 -3.56 -7.42 19.02
C SER A 90 -2.05 -7.18 19.04
N GLN A 91 -1.25 -8.23 19.21
CA GLN A 91 0.20 -8.13 19.20
C GLN A 91 0.75 -7.76 17.82
N ASN A 92 0.18 -8.32 16.75
CA ASN A 92 0.53 -7.94 15.38
C ASN A 92 0.24 -6.45 15.13
N MET A 93 -0.93 -5.97 15.54
CA MET A 93 -1.29 -4.56 15.39
C MET A 93 -0.42 -3.64 16.24
N ALA A 94 -0.07 -4.06 17.46
CA ALA A 94 0.78 -3.29 18.36
C ALA A 94 2.18 -2.98 17.78
N LEU A 95 2.66 -3.78 16.81
CA LEU A 95 3.93 -3.52 16.11
C LEU A 95 3.87 -2.25 15.23
N GLY A 96 2.68 -1.87 14.76
CA GLY A 96 2.50 -0.62 14.01
C GLY A 96 2.52 0.63 14.90
N ALA A 97 2.20 0.50 16.19
CA ALA A 97 2.20 1.65 17.08
C ALA A 97 3.63 2.05 17.48
N GLY A 98 3.93 3.34 17.38
CA GLY A 98 5.22 3.90 17.77
C GLY A 98 5.63 3.56 19.21
N THR A 99 6.91 3.75 19.53
CA THR A 99 7.49 3.45 20.87
C THR A 99 7.04 4.41 21.96
N ASN A 100 6.61 5.61 21.59
CA ASN A 100 6.26 6.68 22.53
C ASN A 100 4.77 6.64 23.00
N VAL A 101 4.03 5.58 22.67
CA VAL A 101 2.64 5.40 23.05
C VAL A 101 2.55 4.52 24.29
N SER A 102 1.81 4.97 25.33
CA SER A 102 1.61 4.18 26.54
C SER A 102 0.86 2.87 26.28
N LYS A 103 1.02 1.87 27.16
CA LYS A 103 0.32 0.60 27.01
C LYS A 103 -1.20 0.74 26.96
N THR A 104 -1.75 1.66 27.75
CA THR A 104 -3.19 1.93 27.80
C THR A 104 -3.68 2.54 26.48
N GLN A 105 -3.05 3.60 26.03
CA GLN A 105 -3.38 4.24 24.74
C GLN A 105 -3.23 3.28 23.56
N LYS A 106 -2.17 2.43 23.58
CA LYS A 106 -1.98 1.42 22.55
C LYS A 106 -3.14 0.40 22.51
N LYS A 107 -3.63 -0.03 23.68
CA LYS A 107 -4.76 -0.96 23.79
C LYS A 107 -6.08 -0.31 23.30
N GLU A 108 -6.36 0.93 23.69
CA GLU A 108 -7.53 1.67 23.23
C GLU A 108 -7.51 1.85 21.71
N ARG A 109 -6.40 2.27 21.15
CA ARG A 109 -6.26 2.42 19.68
C ARG A 109 -6.39 1.12 18.93
N ILE A 110 -5.86 0.00 19.45
CA ILE A 110 -6.04 -1.32 18.83
C ILE A 110 -7.52 -1.66 18.77
N GLN A 111 -8.27 -1.42 19.87
CA GLN A 111 -9.71 -1.68 19.91
C GLN A 111 -10.44 -0.85 18.86
N GLU A 112 -10.21 0.47 18.84
CA GLU A 112 -10.80 1.37 17.86
C GLU A 112 -10.54 0.95 16.41
N VAL A 113 -9.31 0.53 16.14
CA VAL A 113 -8.94 0.09 14.77
C VAL A 113 -9.58 -1.27 14.46
N LEU A 114 -9.64 -2.23 15.41
CA LEU A 114 -10.31 -3.52 15.21
C LEU A 114 -11.80 -3.34 14.92
N ASP A 115 -12.48 -2.51 15.66
CA ASP A 115 -13.89 -2.19 15.44
C ASP A 115 -14.08 -1.56 14.04
N ALA A 116 -13.20 -0.60 13.70
CA ALA A 116 -13.23 0.10 12.44
C ALA A 116 -13.03 -0.83 11.22
N ILE A 117 -12.19 -1.87 11.33
CA ILE A 117 -11.94 -2.84 10.25
C ILE A 117 -12.87 -4.07 10.32
N GLY A 118 -13.87 -4.07 11.22
CA GLY A 118 -14.86 -5.14 11.38
C GLY A 118 -14.26 -6.46 11.90
N LEU A 119 -13.35 -6.37 12.88
CA LEU A 119 -12.70 -7.47 13.57
C LEU A 119 -12.84 -7.35 15.10
N GLU A 120 -13.97 -6.81 15.58
CA GLU A 120 -14.29 -6.74 16.99
C GLU A 120 -14.20 -8.12 17.65
N GLY A 121 -13.57 -8.23 18.81
CA GLY A 121 -13.40 -9.48 19.55
C GLY A 121 -12.29 -10.41 19.03
N PHE A 122 -11.48 -9.94 18.05
CA PHE A 122 -10.40 -10.76 17.49
C PHE A 122 -9.04 -10.56 18.21
N GLU A 123 -8.95 -9.74 19.24
CA GLU A 123 -7.72 -9.30 19.89
C GLU A 123 -6.77 -10.44 20.25
N LEU A 124 -7.33 -11.50 20.82
CA LEU A 124 -6.57 -12.66 21.31
C LEU A 124 -6.48 -13.81 20.31
N ARG A 125 -7.12 -13.70 19.14
CA ARG A 125 -7.05 -14.76 18.11
C ARG A 125 -5.65 -14.89 17.54
N GLY A 126 -5.19 -16.13 17.37
CA GLY A 126 -3.96 -16.44 16.64
C GLY A 126 -4.15 -16.17 15.14
N VAL A 127 -3.15 -15.59 14.50
CA VAL A 127 -3.25 -15.21 13.07
C VAL A 127 -3.27 -16.40 12.11
N ALA A 128 -2.77 -17.57 12.53
CA ALA A 128 -2.77 -18.77 11.71
C ALA A 128 -4.19 -19.30 11.37
N GLY A 129 -5.20 -18.94 12.17
CA GLY A 129 -6.60 -19.34 11.97
C GLY A 129 -7.45 -18.30 11.22
N LEU A 130 -6.86 -17.24 10.72
CA LEU A 130 -7.56 -16.19 9.99
C LEU A 130 -7.79 -16.58 8.53
N SER A 131 -8.95 -16.22 7.99
CA SER A 131 -9.15 -16.24 6.54
C SER A 131 -8.25 -15.20 5.86
N GLY A 132 -7.99 -15.33 4.55
CA GLY A 132 -7.18 -14.37 3.81
C GLY A 132 -7.67 -12.92 3.95
N GLY A 133 -8.99 -12.70 3.91
CA GLY A 133 -9.56 -11.37 4.11
C GLY A 133 -9.43 -10.84 5.54
N GLU A 134 -9.52 -11.69 6.57
CA GLU A 134 -9.27 -11.31 7.97
C GLU A 134 -7.79 -10.96 8.17
N ALA A 135 -6.88 -11.77 7.64
CA ALA A 135 -5.45 -11.52 7.70
C ALA A 135 -5.08 -10.19 7.01
N GLN A 136 -5.69 -9.90 5.85
CA GLN A 136 -5.49 -8.65 5.14
C GLN A 136 -5.99 -7.45 5.95
N ARG A 137 -7.15 -7.55 6.60
CA ARG A 137 -7.66 -6.51 7.49
C ARG A 137 -6.75 -6.29 8.70
N VAL A 138 -6.20 -7.34 9.29
CA VAL A 138 -5.23 -7.21 10.40
C VAL A 138 -3.96 -6.49 9.92
N ALA A 139 -3.44 -6.84 8.73
CA ALA A 139 -2.29 -6.17 8.14
C ALA A 139 -2.58 -4.68 7.86
N PHE A 140 -3.78 -4.37 7.35
CA PHE A 140 -4.24 -3.00 7.16
C PHE A 140 -4.38 -2.25 8.49
N GLY A 141 -4.99 -2.87 9.51
CA GLY A 141 -5.08 -2.30 10.85
C GLY A 141 -3.71 -2.00 11.44
N ARG A 142 -2.73 -2.89 11.28
CA ARG A 142 -1.35 -2.63 11.69
C ARG A 142 -0.74 -1.42 10.96
N ALA A 143 -1.01 -1.27 9.67
CA ALA A 143 -0.56 -0.11 8.90
C ALA A 143 -1.21 1.19 9.40
N LEU A 144 -2.50 1.17 9.74
CA LEU A 144 -3.21 2.31 10.34
C LEU A 144 -2.68 2.70 11.71
N MET A 145 -2.16 1.73 12.49
CA MET A 145 -1.55 2.01 13.80
C MET A 145 -0.27 2.85 13.70
N GLN A 146 0.39 2.90 12.54
CA GLN A 146 1.57 3.75 12.29
C GLN A 146 1.19 5.22 12.12
N GLU A 147 -0.09 5.55 11.88
CA GLU A 147 -0.56 6.90 11.52
C GLU A 147 0.22 7.52 10.36
N PRO A 148 0.37 6.80 9.24
CA PRO A 148 1.17 7.27 8.13
C PRO A 148 0.52 8.47 7.44
N LYS A 149 1.33 9.36 6.85
CA LYS A 149 0.84 10.39 5.93
C LYS A 149 0.52 9.80 4.56
N VAL A 150 1.30 8.78 4.16
CA VAL A 150 1.17 8.13 2.84
C VAL A 150 1.10 6.61 3.00
N MET A 151 0.14 5.98 2.35
CA MET A 151 -0.03 4.54 2.31
C MET A 151 0.09 3.99 0.89
N MET A 152 1.02 3.07 0.69
CA MET A 152 1.22 2.34 -0.56
C MET A 152 0.45 1.02 -0.49
N LEU A 153 -0.45 0.76 -1.43
CA LEU A 153 -1.36 -0.40 -1.43
C LEU A 153 -1.07 -1.27 -2.66
N ASP A 154 -0.42 -2.41 -2.46
CA ASP A 154 0.01 -3.32 -3.53
C ASP A 154 -0.99 -4.48 -3.67
N GLU A 155 -1.91 -4.39 -4.63
CA GLU A 155 -2.98 -5.37 -4.90
C GLU A 155 -3.61 -5.94 -3.60
N PRO A 156 -4.05 -5.07 -2.66
CA PRO A 156 -4.32 -5.47 -1.28
C PRO A 156 -5.48 -6.45 -1.13
N PHE A 157 -6.32 -6.63 -2.15
CA PHE A 157 -7.50 -7.48 -2.10
C PHE A 157 -7.50 -8.60 -3.15
N ALA A 158 -6.36 -8.85 -3.81
CA ALA A 158 -6.25 -9.84 -4.89
C ALA A 158 -6.66 -11.28 -4.47
N SER A 159 -6.45 -11.64 -3.20
CA SER A 159 -6.77 -12.97 -2.65
C SER A 159 -8.21 -13.11 -2.13
N VAL A 160 -9.06 -12.09 -2.31
CA VAL A 160 -10.42 -12.04 -1.78
C VAL A 160 -11.45 -12.19 -2.91
N ASP A 161 -12.59 -12.84 -2.64
CA ASP A 161 -13.67 -12.96 -3.61
C ASP A 161 -14.25 -11.57 -4.01
N VAL A 162 -14.81 -11.47 -5.22
CA VAL A 162 -15.21 -10.18 -5.84
C VAL A 162 -16.12 -9.34 -4.94
N LYS A 163 -17.14 -9.95 -4.31
CA LYS A 163 -18.09 -9.20 -3.47
C LYS A 163 -17.41 -8.62 -2.24
N ARG A 164 -16.57 -9.42 -1.58
CA ARG A 164 -15.82 -8.97 -0.40
C ARG A 164 -14.74 -7.97 -0.75
N ARG A 165 -14.12 -8.09 -1.95
CA ARG A 165 -13.11 -7.17 -2.45
C ARG A 165 -13.64 -5.75 -2.53
N LEU A 166 -14.78 -5.52 -3.17
CA LEU A 166 -15.38 -4.19 -3.28
C LEU A 166 -15.79 -3.63 -1.90
N ALA A 167 -16.31 -4.46 -1.01
CA ALA A 167 -16.62 -4.03 0.36
C ALA A 167 -15.36 -3.61 1.13
N LEU A 168 -14.25 -4.34 1.00
CA LEU A 168 -12.96 -3.98 1.60
C LEU A 168 -12.37 -2.71 0.99
N ALA A 169 -12.48 -2.54 -0.33
CA ALA A 169 -12.06 -1.31 -1.02
C ALA A 169 -12.83 -0.08 -0.50
N ALA A 170 -14.16 -0.17 -0.39
CA ALA A 170 -15.00 0.89 0.14
C ALA A 170 -14.69 1.21 1.61
N MET A 171 -14.49 0.18 2.45
CA MET A 171 -14.08 0.33 3.84
C MET A 171 -12.71 1.04 3.92
N THR A 172 -11.73 0.57 3.16
CA THR A 172 -10.38 1.15 3.09
C THR A 172 -10.44 2.62 2.68
N ARG A 173 -11.21 2.95 1.62
CA ARG A 173 -11.44 4.35 1.21
C ARG A 173 -11.96 5.20 2.37
N THR A 174 -12.98 4.73 3.06
CA THR A 174 -13.58 5.45 4.19
C THR A 174 -12.53 5.74 5.27
N HIS A 175 -11.69 4.75 5.61
CA HIS A 175 -10.66 4.93 6.64
C HIS A 175 -9.54 5.87 6.22
N LEU A 176 -9.09 5.79 4.98
CA LEU A 176 -8.07 6.69 4.45
C LEU A 176 -8.58 8.14 4.42
N LYS A 177 -9.80 8.35 3.92
CA LYS A 177 -10.42 9.69 3.86
C LYS A 177 -10.67 10.29 5.23
N ASN A 178 -11.21 9.54 6.17
CA ASN A 178 -11.50 10.02 7.52
C ASN A 178 -10.24 10.42 8.30
N ARG A 179 -9.07 9.85 7.94
CA ARG A 179 -7.78 10.16 8.55
C ARG A 179 -6.90 11.08 7.70
N ASN A 180 -7.42 11.55 6.56
CA ASN A 180 -6.68 12.37 5.59
C ASN A 180 -5.34 11.71 5.15
N ILE A 181 -5.32 10.38 5.00
CA ILE A 181 -4.16 9.63 4.54
C ILE A 181 -4.11 9.68 3.02
N THR A 182 -3.00 10.13 2.46
CA THR A 182 -2.70 10.04 1.03
C THR A 182 -2.44 8.59 0.65
N ALA A 183 -2.93 8.12 -0.49
CA ALA A 183 -2.68 6.73 -0.88
C ALA A 183 -2.35 6.58 -2.36
N LEU A 184 -1.37 5.71 -2.62
CA LEU A 184 -1.07 5.20 -3.95
C LEU A 184 -1.40 3.71 -3.98
N HIS A 185 -2.36 3.35 -4.81
CA HIS A 185 -2.88 2.00 -4.93
C HIS A 185 -2.56 1.42 -6.31
N VAL A 186 -2.15 0.18 -6.37
CA VAL A 186 -1.97 -0.52 -7.64
C VAL A 186 -2.88 -1.75 -7.70
N THR A 187 -3.50 -1.94 -8.84
CA THR A 187 -4.39 -3.08 -9.10
C THR A 187 -4.47 -3.36 -10.61
N HIS A 188 -4.98 -4.53 -10.96
CA HIS A 188 -5.40 -4.87 -12.32
C HIS A 188 -6.93 -4.85 -12.46
N ASP A 189 -7.67 -4.60 -11.36
CA ASP A 189 -9.14 -4.61 -11.30
C ASP A 189 -9.68 -3.17 -11.35
N LEU A 190 -10.45 -2.87 -12.42
CA LEU A 190 -11.01 -1.54 -12.63
C LEU A 190 -12.09 -1.18 -11.61
N ASP A 191 -12.92 -2.15 -11.18
CA ASP A 191 -14.01 -1.90 -10.23
C ASP A 191 -13.47 -1.65 -8.83
N GLU A 192 -12.39 -2.33 -8.45
CA GLU A 192 -11.62 -2.04 -7.24
C GLU A 192 -11.06 -0.61 -7.28
N ALA A 193 -10.38 -0.24 -8.38
CA ALA A 193 -9.83 1.10 -8.56
C ALA A 193 -10.91 2.19 -8.47
N LYS A 194 -12.06 2.00 -9.14
CA LYS A 194 -13.20 2.95 -9.09
C LYS A 194 -13.80 3.08 -7.68
N THR A 195 -13.80 1.99 -6.92
CA THR A 195 -14.38 1.98 -5.57
C THR A 195 -13.46 2.69 -4.58
N LEU A 196 -12.15 2.49 -4.71
CA LEU A 196 -11.16 2.97 -3.74
C LEU A 196 -10.72 4.42 -4.02
N SER A 197 -10.43 4.78 -5.28
CA SER A 197 -9.65 5.99 -5.59
C SER A 197 -10.48 7.22 -5.97
N ASP A 198 -9.83 8.37 -5.91
CA ASP A 198 -10.33 9.64 -6.43
C ASP A 198 -9.93 9.81 -7.91
N ARG A 199 -8.75 9.28 -8.27
CA ARG A 199 -8.18 9.36 -9.61
C ARG A 199 -7.58 8.02 -10.01
N ILE A 200 -7.77 7.65 -11.27
CA ILE A 200 -7.20 6.43 -11.86
C ILE A 200 -6.24 6.84 -12.98
N ILE A 201 -5.04 6.27 -12.96
CA ILE A 201 -4.02 6.46 -13.97
C ILE A 201 -3.73 5.09 -14.57
N HIS A 202 -3.69 4.97 -15.88
CA HIS A 202 -3.25 3.73 -16.50
C HIS A 202 -1.72 3.67 -16.56
N TRP A 203 -1.15 2.50 -16.29
CA TRP A 203 0.31 2.30 -16.31
C TRP A 203 0.95 2.79 -17.62
N LYS A 204 0.31 2.52 -18.75
CA LYS A 204 0.78 2.93 -20.08
C LYS A 204 0.92 4.45 -20.25
N ASP A 205 0.18 5.22 -19.45
CA ASP A 205 0.19 6.69 -19.51
C ASP A 205 1.27 7.28 -18.58
N LEU A 206 1.77 6.48 -17.62
CA LEU A 206 2.86 6.86 -16.71
C LEU A 206 4.24 6.46 -17.24
N ALA A 207 4.36 5.25 -17.77
CA ALA A 207 5.63 4.63 -18.10
C ALA A 207 5.90 4.75 -19.60
N VAL A 208 6.25 5.95 -20.06
CA VAL A 208 6.75 6.17 -21.42
C VAL A 208 8.14 5.54 -21.51
N GLY A 209 8.28 4.43 -22.24
CA GLY A 209 9.57 3.73 -22.44
C GLY A 209 9.74 2.40 -21.72
N SER A 210 8.79 1.96 -20.88
CA SER A 210 8.89 0.66 -20.20
C SER A 210 8.83 -0.51 -21.20
N GLN A 211 9.91 -1.30 -21.28
CA GLN A 211 9.87 -2.60 -21.93
C GLN A 211 9.19 -3.58 -20.96
N GLY A 212 7.86 -3.74 -21.08
CA GLY A 212 7.17 -4.82 -20.41
C GLY A 212 7.87 -6.16 -20.72
N ARG A 213 7.92 -7.08 -19.75
CA ARG A 213 8.27 -8.48 -20.04
C ARG A 213 7.27 -8.97 -21.09
N GLY A 214 7.68 -8.96 -22.35
CA GLY A 214 6.91 -9.55 -23.42
C GLY A 214 6.67 -11.01 -23.05
N GLU A 215 5.42 -11.45 -23.02
CA GLU A 215 5.11 -12.85 -23.17
C GLU A 215 5.75 -13.26 -24.50
N SER A 216 6.72 -14.18 -24.43
CA SER A 216 7.15 -14.93 -25.60
C SER A 216 5.92 -15.73 -26.03
N VAL A 217 5.25 -15.26 -27.07
CA VAL A 217 4.31 -16.07 -27.84
C VAL A 217 5.18 -17.08 -28.58
N ASP A 218 5.32 -18.27 -28.00
CA ASP A 218 5.84 -19.42 -28.74
C ASP A 218 4.78 -19.79 -29.79
N GLU A 219 5.20 -19.76 -31.05
CA GLU A 219 4.50 -20.32 -32.21
C GLU A 219 4.38 -21.85 -32.12
#